data_5e0be5bee0a1c577d2b343295b357df6
#
_entry.id   5e0be5bee0a1c577d2b343295b357df6
#
_cell.length_a   1.000
_cell.length_b   1.000
_cell.length_c   1.000
_cell.angle_alpha   90.00
_cell.angle_beta   90.00
_cell.angle_gamma   90.00
#
_symmetry.space_group_name_H-M   'P 1'
#
loop_
_entity.id
_entity.type
_entity.pdbx_description
1 polymer ?
#
loop_
_entity_poly.entity_id
_entity_poly.type
_entity_poly.pdbx_seq_one_letter_code
_entity_poly.pdbx_strand_id
1 'polypeptide(L)'
;MKLTLPNPWFVAIIAAILGSLTGSGTALLRATTTPLRTGAFATRSANSSGPRPVAQISETTYNFGRVSLGGTGSHAFVVRNVGTAPLLITKGTTSCTCTVSDFEGEGEGKKSRTVSAGDEIIVRIEWTGKGEGGPFRQRATILTNDPNQPEIAFSIEGTVIPTWKAEPNGVFVSGLSANAASQAEVKIYTFSDQPPHLNTCQVADGSFAERIVVKNRPLTQDEIQEEPEAKGGFVLLIDISPGLPLGKISTAIKASFSLEDEEITAVVPLAGIVSGDLMLVGQKWDRNSNALRLGTVSAQTGLTTKIFLTAKGEFRDKVQPRVVEIVPEGLTVKIDPPSQIGG
;
A
#
# COMPACT_ATOMS: atom_id res chain seq x y z
N MET A 1 -20.86 69.94 -19.15
CA MET A 1 -21.27 69.07 -18.00
C MET A 1 -20.59 67.73 -18.14
N LYS A 2 -19.48 67.49 -17.39
CA LYS A 2 -18.76 66.20 -17.45
C LYS A 2 -19.40 65.26 -16.46
N LEU A 3 -20.10 64.20 -16.97
CA LEU A 3 -20.54 63.12 -16.14
C LEU A 3 -19.31 62.30 -15.72
N THR A 4 -18.99 62.32 -14.44
CA THR A 4 -18.00 61.43 -13.85
C THR A 4 -18.68 60.08 -13.59
N LEU A 5 -18.22 59.06 -14.28
CA LEU A 5 -18.67 57.67 -14.05
C LEU A 5 -18.27 57.24 -12.64
N PRO A 6 -19.16 56.61 -11.89
CA PRO A 6 -18.83 56.13 -10.56
C PRO A 6 -17.74 55.04 -10.62
N ASN A 7 -16.91 54.99 -9.59
CA ASN A 7 -15.80 54.09 -9.47
C ASN A 7 -16.28 52.62 -9.65
N PRO A 8 -15.70 51.81 -10.57
CA PRO A 8 -16.17 50.46 -10.89
C PRO A 8 -16.22 49.54 -9.68
N TRP A 9 -15.39 49.77 -8.67
CA TRP A 9 -15.43 49.04 -7.41
C TRP A 9 -16.71 49.30 -6.59
N PHE A 10 -17.23 50.53 -6.64
CA PHE A 10 -18.48 50.91 -5.94
C PHE A 10 -19.70 50.22 -6.58
N VAL A 11 -19.71 50.13 -7.90
CA VAL A 11 -20.76 49.43 -8.65
C VAL A 11 -20.70 47.92 -8.39
N ALA A 12 -19.52 47.34 -8.31
CA ALA A 12 -19.34 45.89 -7.99
C ALA A 12 -19.82 45.56 -6.57
N ILE A 13 -19.53 46.40 -5.58
CA ILE A 13 -19.99 46.19 -4.19
C ILE A 13 -21.52 46.28 -4.09
N ILE A 14 -22.15 47.28 -4.74
CA ILE A 14 -23.61 47.43 -4.76
C ILE A 14 -24.26 46.24 -5.46
N ALA A 15 -23.71 45.73 -6.57
CA ALA A 15 -24.22 44.59 -7.28
C ALA A 15 -24.10 43.30 -6.44
N ALA A 16 -23.03 43.12 -5.69
CA ALA A 16 -22.82 42.00 -4.79
C ALA A 16 -23.83 42.00 -3.60
N ILE A 17 -24.07 43.17 -3.01
CA ILE A 17 -25.05 43.34 -1.91
C ILE A 17 -26.47 43.10 -2.41
N LEU A 18 -26.86 43.67 -3.56
CA LEU A 18 -28.18 43.46 -4.15
C LEU A 18 -28.38 41.99 -4.59
N GLY A 19 -27.36 41.35 -5.14
CA GLY A 19 -27.38 39.95 -5.53
C GLY A 19 -27.54 38.99 -4.31
N SER A 20 -26.85 39.27 -3.20
CA SER A 20 -26.98 38.48 -1.98
C SER A 20 -28.33 38.66 -1.28
N LEU A 21 -28.88 39.87 -1.26
CA LEU A 21 -30.20 40.14 -0.71
C LEU A 21 -31.33 39.48 -1.52
N THR A 22 -31.28 39.55 -2.84
CA THR A 22 -32.27 38.93 -3.71
C THR A 22 -32.12 37.41 -3.73
N GLY A 23 -30.88 36.86 -3.74
CA GLY A 23 -30.62 35.45 -3.68
C GLY A 23 -31.06 34.79 -2.36
N SER A 24 -30.76 35.42 -1.24
CA SER A 24 -31.18 34.96 0.09
C SER A 24 -32.70 35.06 0.27
N GLY A 25 -33.32 36.13 -0.22
CA GLY A 25 -34.78 36.35 -0.16
C GLY A 25 -35.55 35.29 -0.98
N THR A 26 -35.08 34.95 -2.18
CA THR A 26 -35.71 33.92 -3.01
C THR A 26 -35.48 32.50 -2.46
N ALA A 27 -34.34 32.23 -1.82
CA ALA A 27 -34.05 30.97 -1.16
C ALA A 27 -34.98 30.78 0.09
N LEU A 28 -35.14 31.82 0.89
CA LEU A 28 -36.09 31.79 2.05
C LEU A 28 -37.53 31.63 1.61
N LEU A 29 -37.99 32.35 0.58
CA LEU A 29 -39.34 32.20 0.04
C LEU A 29 -39.60 30.79 -0.52
N ARG A 30 -38.61 30.20 -1.23
CA ARG A 30 -38.69 28.80 -1.68
C ARG A 30 -38.74 27.81 -0.52
N ALA A 31 -37.93 28.05 0.53
CA ALA A 31 -37.93 27.18 1.71
C ALA A 31 -39.26 27.25 2.53
N THR A 32 -39.99 28.38 2.49
CA THR A 32 -41.23 28.54 3.21
C THR A 32 -42.48 28.17 2.37
N THR A 33 -42.40 28.27 1.03
CA THR A 33 -43.53 27.98 0.13
C THR A 33 -43.50 26.59 -0.48
N THR A 34 -42.34 25.95 -0.58
CA THR A 34 -42.26 24.51 -0.84
C THR A 34 -42.08 23.81 0.51
N PRO A 35 -43.09 23.13 1.04
CA PRO A 35 -42.85 22.22 2.14
C PRO A 35 -41.75 21.28 1.62
N LEU A 36 -40.66 21.15 2.37
CA LEU A 36 -39.74 20.07 2.20
C LEU A 36 -40.61 18.81 2.16
N ARG A 37 -40.90 18.32 0.97
CA ARG A 37 -41.21 16.91 0.86
C ARG A 37 -39.94 16.24 1.39
N THR A 38 -39.91 16.05 2.70
CA THR A 38 -39.22 14.89 3.23
C THR A 38 -39.72 13.81 2.32
N GLY A 39 -38.80 13.33 1.42
CA GLY A 39 -39.11 12.20 0.60
C GLY A 39 -39.71 11.25 1.61
N ALA A 40 -41.00 11.04 1.50
CA ALA A 40 -41.56 9.92 2.16
C ALA A 40 -40.77 8.76 1.57
N PHE A 41 -39.70 8.39 2.24
CA PHE A 41 -39.43 6.97 2.38
C PHE A 41 -40.79 6.49 2.95
N ALA A 42 -41.69 6.15 2.02
CA ALA A 42 -42.83 5.38 2.38
C ALA A 42 -42.19 4.19 3.08
N THR A 43 -42.15 4.22 4.38
CA THR A 43 -42.18 3.02 5.18
C THR A 43 -43.45 2.37 4.71
N ARG A 44 -43.29 1.67 3.59
CA ARG A 44 -44.35 0.85 3.03
C ARG A 44 -44.59 -0.15 4.13
N SER A 45 -45.60 0.13 4.88
CA SER A 45 -46.09 -0.68 5.99
C SER A 45 -46.02 -2.13 5.50
N ALA A 46 -45.24 -2.98 6.18
CA ALA A 46 -44.99 -4.38 5.82
C ALA A 46 -46.25 -5.27 5.88
N ASN A 47 -47.42 -4.67 5.92
CA ASN A 47 -48.72 -5.30 5.96
C ASN A 47 -49.53 -5.17 4.66
N SER A 48 -48.85 -5.23 3.50
CA SER A 48 -49.63 -5.49 2.27
C SER A 48 -49.84 -7.00 2.15
N SER A 49 -51.05 -7.44 2.40
CA SER A 49 -51.54 -8.83 2.22
C SER A 49 -51.65 -9.27 0.75
N GLY A 50 -50.89 -8.65 -0.15
CA GLY A 50 -50.84 -8.98 -1.57
C GLY A 50 -49.68 -9.94 -1.93
N PRO A 51 -49.73 -10.49 -3.16
CA PRO A 51 -48.63 -11.31 -3.68
C PRO A 51 -47.30 -10.55 -3.63
N ARG A 52 -46.25 -11.14 -3.06
CA ARG A 52 -44.92 -10.52 -2.95
C ARG A 52 -43.83 -11.54 -3.27
N PRO A 53 -42.74 -11.11 -3.87
CA PRO A 53 -41.55 -11.94 -4.01
C PRO A 53 -40.84 -12.11 -2.66
N VAL A 54 -40.24 -13.26 -2.45
CA VAL A 54 -39.40 -13.54 -1.27
C VAL A 54 -38.17 -14.31 -1.74
N ALA A 55 -36.99 -13.72 -1.62
CA ALA A 55 -35.73 -14.37 -1.95
C ALA A 55 -35.29 -15.24 -0.77
N GLN A 56 -35.00 -16.48 -1.03
CA GLN A 56 -34.37 -17.42 -0.11
C GLN A 56 -33.02 -17.86 -0.67
N ILE A 57 -31.98 -17.74 0.16
CA ILE A 57 -30.60 -18.08 -0.18
C ILE A 57 -30.11 -19.08 0.85
N SER A 58 -29.52 -20.20 0.41
CA SER A 58 -28.98 -21.24 1.31
C SER A 58 -27.62 -20.82 1.89
N GLU A 59 -26.83 -20.12 1.08
CA GLU A 59 -25.51 -19.65 1.46
C GLU A 59 -25.18 -18.32 0.77
N THR A 60 -24.43 -17.46 1.43
CA THR A 60 -23.97 -16.18 0.91
C THR A 60 -22.45 -16.05 0.91
N THR A 61 -21.75 -17.06 1.43
CA THR A 61 -20.29 -17.07 1.51
C THR A 61 -19.78 -18.44 1.04
N TYR A 62 -18.84 -18.42 0.13
CA TYR A 62 -18.14 -19.60 -0.34
C TYR A 62 -16.66 -19.47 -0.05
N ASN A 63 -16.07 -20.49 0.61
CA ASN A 63 -14.64 -20.59 0.85
C ASN A 63 -14.03 -21.61 -0.11
N PHE A 64 -13.21 -21.17 -1.06
CA PHE A 64 -12.53 -22.02 -2.02
C PHE A 64 -11.30 -22.75 -1.46
N GLY A 65 -10.95 -22.49 -0.18
CA GLY A 65 -9.74 -23.02 0.41
C GLY A 65 -8.50 -22.28 -0.07
N ARG A 66 -7.68 -22.94 -0.87
CA ARG A 66 -6.38 -22.43 -1.34
C ARG A 66 -6.28 -22.52 -2.86
N VAL A 67 -5.72 -21.51 -3.48
CA VAL A 67 -5.50 -21.46 -4.93
C VAL A 67 -4.17 -20.73 -5.21
N SER A 68 -3.42 -21.18 -6.21
CA SER A 68 -2.20 -20.50 -6.64
C SER A 68 -2.51 -19.11 -7.22
N LEU A 69 -1.56 -18.21 -7.16
CA LEU A 69 -1.65 -16.89 -7.79
C LEU A 69 -1.95 -17.06 -9.29
N GLY A 70 -2.89 -16.26 -9.81
CA GLY A 70 -3.40 -16.40 -11.17
C GLY A 70 -4.47 -17.49 -11.35
N GLY A 71 -4.62 -18.39 -10.41
CA GLY A 71 -5.65 -19.42 -10.45
C GLY A 71 -7.05 -18.83 -10.46
N THR A 72 -7.94 -19.46 -11.22
CA THR A 72 -9.34 -19.06 -11.38
C THR A 72 -10.28 -20.05 -10.76
N GLY A 73 -11.44 -19.60 -10.36
CA GLY A 73 -12.49 -20.48 -9.88
C GLY A 73 -13.87 -19.90 -10.11
N SER A 74 -14.89 -20.71 -9.92
CA SER A 74 -16.28 -20.29 -9.97
C SER A 74 -17.11 -21.01 -8.91
N HIS A 75 -18.15 -20.32 -8.41
CA HIS A 75 -19.13 -20.91 -7.51
C HIS A 75 -20.55 -20.50 -7.89
N ALA A 76 -21.48 -21.41 -7.72
CA ALA A 76 -22.88 -21.27 -8.09
C ALA A 76 -23.73 -21.08 -6.82
N PHE A 77 -24.21 -19.87 -6.59
CA PHE A 77 -25.16 -19.59 -5.51
C PHE A 77 -26.59 -19.78 -6.00
N VAL A 78 -27.42 -20.47 -5.20
CA VAL A 78 -28.83 -20.70 -5.54
C VAL A 78 -29.70 -19.67 -4.84
N VAL A 79 -30.50 -18.94 -5.63
CA VAL A 79 -31.52 -18.00 -5.15
C VAL A 79 -32.87 -18.53 -5.54
N ARG A 80 -33.68 -18.88 -4.54
CA ARG A 80 -35.05 -19.40 -4.74
C ARG A 80 -36.11 -18.35 -4.41
N ASN A 81 -37.12 -18.25 -5.25
CA ASN A 81 -38.26 -17.43 -4.96
C ASN A 81 -39.33 -18.24 -4.20
N VAL A 82 -39.38 -18.10 -2.88
CA VAL A 82 -40.40 -18.74 -2.03
C VAL A 82 -41.61 -17.87 -1.81
N GLY A 83 -41.68 -16.72 -2.48
CA GLY A 83 -42.82 -15.82 -2.48
C GLY A 83 -43.92 -16.26 -3.40
N THR A 84 -44.93 -15.38 -3.54
CA THR A 84 -46.15 -15.61 -4.37
C THR A 84 -46.21 -14.68 -5.58
N ALA A 85 -45.20 -13.79 -5.77
CA ALA A 85 -45.07 -12.93 -6.92
C ALA A 85 -43.69 -13.14 -7.58
N PRO A 86 -43.50 -12.77 -8.85
CA PRO A 86 -42.22 -12.90 -9.55
C PRO A 86 -41.11 -12.10 -8.86
N LEU A 87 -39.96 -12.73 -8.64
CA LEU A 87 -38.74 -12.12 -8.11
C LEU A 87 -37.89 -11.62 -9.26
N LEU A 88 -37.69 -10.31 -9.34
CA LEU A 88 -36.77 -9.68 -10.28
C LEU A 88 -35.36 -9.63 -9.63
N ILE A 89 -34.38 -10.15 -10.31
CA ILE A 89 -32.97 -10.10 -9.92
C ILE A 89 -32.18 -9.32 -10.95
N THR A 90 -31.34 -8.41 -10.49
CA THR A 90 -30.48 -7.57 -11.34
C THR A 90 -29.04 -7.67 -10.85
N LYS A 91 -28.07 -7.77 -11.77
CA LYS A 91 -26.63 -7.70 -11.42
C LYS A 91 -26.33 -6.37 -10.73
N GLY A 92 -25.75 -6.41 -9.55
CA GLY A 92 -25.31 -5.25 -8.78
C GLY A 92 -23.84 -4.95 -9.00
N THR A 93 -23.16 -4.51 -7.94
CA THR A 93 -21.74 -4.19 -7.94
C THR A 93 -20.89 -5.41 -7.65
N THR A 94 -19.68 -5.43 -8.21
CA THR A 94 -18.66 -6.44 -7.93
C THR A 94 -17.36 -5.77 -7.51
N SER A 95 -16.60 -6.40 -6.62
CA SER A 95 -15.23 -5.99 -6.38
C SER A 95 -14.33 -6.36 -7.57
N CYS A 96 -13.19 -5.68 -7.73
CA CYS A 96 -12.36 -5.65 -8.96
C CYS A 96 -11.96 -7.01 -9.57
N THR A 97 -12.04 -8.11 -8.83
CA THR A 97 -11.59 -9.44 -9.29
C THR A 97 -12.70 -10.48 -9.38
N CYS A 98 -13.90 -10.15 -8.92
CA CYS A 98 -15.09 -10.99 -9.07
C CYS A 98 -15.97 -10.48 -10.21
N THR A 99 -16.54 -11.40 -10.94
CA THR A 99 -17.56 -11.11 -11.93
C THR A 99 -18.79 -11.94 -11.61
N VAL A 100 -19.98 -11.32 -11.54
CA VAL A 100 -21.23 -12.07 -11.69
C VAL A 100 -21.27 -12.46 -13.15
N SER A 101 -20.75 -13.65 -13.46
CA SER A 101 -20.52 -14.05 -14.86
C SER A 101 -21.84 -14.21 -15.59
N ASP A 102 -22.79 -14.91 -14.99
CA ASP A 102 -24.13 -15.02 -15.59
C ASP A 102 -25.22 -15.47 -14.60
N PHE A 103 -26.46 -15.19 -14.99
CA PHE A 103 -27.63 -15.93 -14.51
C PHE A 103 -27.81 -17.14 -15.46
N GLU A 104 -27.69 -18.36 -14.97
CA GLU A 104 -27.89 -19.54 -15.80
C GLU A 104 -29.32 -19.59 -16.36
N GLY A 105 -29.45 -19.91 -17.63
CA GLY A 105 -30.73 -20.01 -18.33
C GLY A 105 -30.78 -19.21 -19.65
N GLU A 106 -31.90 -19.27 -20.35
CA GLU A 106 -32.06 -18.62 -21.67
C GLU A 106 -31.82 -17.12 -21.61
N GLY A 107 -30.93 -16.62 -22.48
CA GLY A 107 -30.60 -15.19 -22.67
C GLY A 107 -29.35 -14.74 -21.93
N GLU A 108 -28.22 -15.42 -22.12
CA GLU A 108 -26.90 -14.99 -21.70
C GLU A 108 -26.63 -13.50 -21.99
N GLY A 109 -25.99 -12.81 -21.04
CA GLY A 109 -25.65 -11.39 -21.17
C GLY A 109 -26.74 -10.41 -20.67
N LYS A 110 -27.90 -10.84 -20.25
CA LYS A 110 -28.90 -9.92 -19.67
C LYS A 110 -28.51 -9.49 -18.25
N LYS A 111 -28.68 -8.19 -17.98
CA LYS A 111 -28.41 -7.61 -16.65
C LYS A 111 -29.46 -8.03 -15.60
N SER A 112 -30.65 -8.47 -15.99
CA SER A 112 -31.77 -8.78 -15.10
C SER A 112 -32.45 -10.08 -15.51
N ARG A 113 -33.02 -10.77 -14.50
CA ARG A 113 -33.81 -11.98 -14.65
C ARG A 113 -35.03 -11.94 -13.75
N THR A 114 -36.10 -12.61 -14.19
CA THR A 114 -37.32 -12.83 -13.41
C THR A 114 -37.43 -14.30 -13.05
N VAL A 115 -37.58 -14.59 -11.77
CA VAL A 115 -37.76 -15.94 -11.22
C VAL A 115 -39.18 -16.09 -10.78
N SER A 116 -39.94 -17.06 -11.34
CA SER A 116 -41.34 -17.29 -11.00
C SER A 116 -41.48 -17.74 -9.54
N ALA A 117 -42.69 -17.63 -8.99
CA ALA A 117 -42.97 -18.14 -7.66
C ALA A 117 -42.72 -19.67 -7.59
N GLY A 118 -41.92 -20.10 -6.65
CA GLY A 118 -41.51 -21.50 -6.45
C GLY A 118 -40.26 -21.95 -7.22
N ASP A 119 -39.82 -21.18 -8.20
CA ASP A 119 -38.62 -21.48 -9.02
C ASP A 119 -37.34 -20.97 -8.34
N GLU A 120 -36.23 -21.38 -8.91
CA GLU A 120 -34.89 -20.96 -8.47
C GLU A 120 -34.03 -20.51 -9.65
N ILE A 121 -32.97 -19.79 -9.35
CA ILE A 121 -31.97 -19.34 -10.33
C ILE A 121 -30.57 -19.52 -9.72
N ILE A 122 -29.64 -19.89 -10.58
CA ILE A 122 -28.22 -19.97 -10.24
C ILE A 122 -27.52 -18.65 -10.56
N VAL A 123 -26.87 -18.07 -9.57
CA VAL A 123 -26.01 -16.90 -9.69
C VAL A 123 -24.57 -17.40 -9.65
N ARG A 124 -23.92 -17.44 -10.82
CA ARG A 124 -22.52 -17.88 -10.93
C ARG A 124 -21.58 -16.71 -10.71
N ILE A 125 -20.65 -16.86 -9.78
CA ILE A 125 -19.60 -15.88 -9.50
C ILE A 125 -18.27 -16.51 -9.85
N GLU A 126 -17.52 -15.85 -10.71
CA GLU A 126 -16.15 -16.22 -11.09
C GLU A 126 -15.16 -15.30 -10.41
N TRP A 127 -14.00 -15.83 -10.07
CA TRP A 127 -12.90 -15.06 -9.48
C TRP A 127 -11.55 -15.49 -10.04
N THR A 128 -10.57 -14.59 -9.88
CA THR A 128 -9.17 -14.88 -10.17
C THR A 128 -8.35 -14.48 -8.95
N GLY A 129 -7.48 -15.36 -8.49
CA GLY A 129 -6.52 -15.10 -7.40
C GLY A 129 -5.48 -14.09 -7.87
N LYS A 130 -5.60 -12.82 -7.44
CA LYS A 130 -4.70 -11.71 -7.77
C LYS A 130 -4.09 -11.12 -6.50
N GLY A 131 -3.04 -10.32 -6.67
CA GLY A 131 -2.33 -9.66 -5.59
C GLY A 131 -0.97 -10.31 -5.30
N GLU A 132 -0.49 -10.14 -4.11
CA GLU A 132 0.82 -10.66 -3.65
C GLU A 132 0.71 -12.01 -2.92
N GLY A 133 -0.50 -12.59 -2.91
CA GLY A 133 -0.80 -13.77 -2.10
C GLY A 133 -1.37 -13.41 -0.72
N GLY A 134 -1.80 -14.43 0.04
CA GLY A 134 -2.41 -14.27 1.35
C GLY A 134 -3.93 -14.34 1.36
N PRO A 135 -4.60 -13.83 2.42
CA PRO A 135 -6.04 -13.90 2.54
C PRO A 135 -6.76 -13.18 1.39
N PHE A 136 -7.69 -13.88 0.77
CA PHE A 136 -8.49 -13.37 -0.34
C PHE A 136 -9.95 -13.28 0.10
N ARG A 137 -10.55 -12.11 -0.12
CA ARG A 137 -11.98 -11.89 0.09
C ARG A 137 -12.51 -10.92 -0.93
N GLN A 138 -13.49 -11.38 -1.70
CA GLN A 138 -14.15 -10.59 -2.73
C GLN A 138 -15.67 -10.66 -2.55
N ARG A 139 -16.36 -9.62 -3.03
CA ARG A 139 -17.81 -9.50 -2.87
C ARG A 139 -18.47 -9.16 -4.20
N ALA A 140 -19.61 -9.79 -4.44
CA ALA A 140 -20.52 -9.48 -5.53
C ALA A 140 -21.93 -9.27 -4.98
N THR A 141 -22.68 -8.35 -5.57
CA THR A 141 -24.06 -8.07 -5.15
C THR A 141 -25.04 -8.31 -6.28
N ILE A 142 -26.25 -8.70 -5.91
CA ILE A 142 -27.43 -8.66 -6.76
C ILE A 142 -28.48 -7.78 -6.10
N LEU A 143 -29.26 -7.08 -6.93
CA LEU A 143 -30.41 -6.30 -6.50
C LEU A 143 -31.68 -7.10 -6.74
N THR A 144 -32.64 -7.00 -5.83
CA THR A 144 -33.91 -7.70 -5.94
C THR A 144 -35.11 -6.75 -5.71
N ASN A 145 -36.26 -7.18 -6.12
CA ASN A 145 -37.53 -6.51 -5.78
C ASN A 145 -38.19 -7.08 -4.50
N ASP A 146 -37.51 -7.94 -3.75
CA ASP A 146 -37.94 -8.36 -2.42
C ASP A 146 -37.78 -7.17 -1.44
N PRO A 147 -38.88 -6.69 -0.82
CA PRO A 147 -38.79 -5.55 0.10
C PRO A 147 -37.92 -5.82 1.34
N ASN A 148 -37.76 -7.09 1.72
CA ASN A 148 -36.96 -7.47 2.90
C ASN A 148 -35.50 -7.68 2.56
N GLN A 149 -35.20 -7.97 1.30
CA GLN A 149 -33.83 -8.22 0.80
C GLN A 149 -33.60 -7.50 -0.54
N PRO A 150 -33.64 -6.16 -0.56
CA PRO A 150 -33.48 -5.38 -1.79
C PRO A 150 -32.06 -5.53 -2.41
N GLU A 151 -31.08 -5.93 -1.61
CA GLU A 151 -29.71 -6.24 -2.02
C GLU A 151 -29.24 -7.49 -1.29
N ILE A 152 -28.65 -8.41 -2.07
CA ILE A 152 -28.03 -9.64 -1.56
C ILE A 152 -26.56 -9.60 -1.92
N ALA A 153 -25.70 -9.75 -0.93
CA ALA A 153 -24.25 -9.77 -1.09
C ALA A 153 -23.72 -11.20 -0.95
N PHE A 154 -22.95 -11.62 -1.94
CA PHE A 154 -22.19 -12.87 -1.92
C PHE A 154 -20.72 -12.57 -1.65
N SER A 155 -20.07 -13.42 -0.86
CA SER A 155 -18.64 -13.36 -0.56
C SER A 155 -17.94 -14.60 -1.08
N ILE A 156 -16.80 -14.40 -1.75
CA ILE A 156 -15.86 -15.45 -2.12
C ILE A 156 -14.62 -15.25 -1.25
N GLU A 157 -14.22 -16.28 -0.51
CA GLU A 157 -13.13 -16.21 0.45
C GLU A 157 -12.16 -17.38 0.25
N GLY A 158 -10.91 -17.21 0.69
CA GLY A 158 -9.91 -18.25 0.67
C GLY A 158 -8.51 -17.67 0.86
N THR A 159 -7.49 -18.43 0.45
CA THR A 159 -6.10 -18.00 0.48
C THR A 159 -5.49 -18.16 -0.91
N VAL A 160 -4.89 -17.08 -1.40
CA VAL A 160 -4.09 -17.12 -2.64
C VAL A 160 -2.65 -17.43 -2.25
N ILE A 161 -2.09 -18.50 -2.81
CA ILE A 161 -0.70 -18.89 -2.59
C ILE A 161 0.14 -18.15 -3.63
N PRO A 162 1.15 -17.36 -3.23
CA PRO A 162 2.03 -16.72 -4.18
C PRO A 162 2.88 -17.75 -4.91
N THR A 163 3.38 -17.41 -6.08
CA THR A 163 4.32 -18.28 -6.80
C THR A 163 5.66 -18.36 -6.08
N TRP A 164 6.07 -17.26 -5.47
CA TRP A 164 7.28 -17.13 -4.67
C TRP A 164 7.12 -16.08 -3.57
N LYS A 165 7.99 -16.12 -2.56
CA LYS A 165 8.05 -15.17 -1.45
C LYS A 165 9.49 -14.92 -1.06
N ALA A 166 9.84 -13.67 -0.77
CA ALA A 166 11.13 -13.31 -0.16
C ALA A 166 10.97 -13.09 1.35
N GLU A 167 11.87 -13.64 2.15
CA GLU A 167 11.91 -13.42 3.60
C GLU A 167 13.36 -13.14 4.05
N PRO A 168 13.65 -11.95 4.57
CA PRO A 168 12.76 -10.78 4.62
C PRO A 168 12.43 -10.24 3.23
N ASN A 169 11.31 -9.54 3.09
CA ASN A 169 10.89 -8.94 1.80
C ASN A 169 11.73 -7.73 1.37
N GLY A 170 12.75 -7.37 2.14
CA GLY A 170 13.74 -6.33 1.86
C GLY A 170 14.85 -6.33 2.89
N VAL A 171 16.03 -5.93 2.47
CA VAL A 171 17.23 -5.84 3.31
C VAL A 171 17.43 -4.40 3.77
N PHE A 172 17.25 -4.17 5.06
CA PHE A 172 17.48 -2.87 5.68
C PHE A 172 18.65 -2.94 6.63
N VAL A 173 19.82 -2.52 6.17
CA VAL A 173 21.05 -2.59 6.97
C VAL A 173 21.24 -1.28 7.72
N SER A 174 21.11 -1.34 9.03
CA SER A 174 21.40 -0.21 9.92
C SER A 174 22.85 -0.23 10.37
N GLY A 175 23.54 0.92 10.28
CA GLY A 175 24.89 1.07 10.81
C GLY A 175 25.99 0.41 9.97
N LEU A 176 25.83 0.37 8.66
CA LEU A 176 26.92 0.00 7.75
C LEU A 176 28.12 0.88 8.03
N SER A 177 29.28 0.27 8.24
CA SER A 177 30.56 0.98 8.32
C SER A 177 31.20 1.04 6.94
N ALA A 178 31.72 2.22 6.56
CA ALA A 178 32.49 2.34 5.32
C ALA A 178 33.76 1.48 5.33
N ASN A 179 34.29 1.11 6.51
CA ASN A 179 35.55 0.43 6.71
C ASN A 179 35.43 -1.03 7.16
N ALA A 180 34.21 -1.53 7.34
CA ALA A 180 33.96 -2.92 7.75
C ALA A 180 33.03 -3.65 6.77
N ALA A 181 33.31 -4.94 6.56
CA ALA A 181 32.42 -5.80 5.81
C ALA A 181 31.13 -6.07 6.60
N SER A 182 30.03 -6.27 5.88
CA SER A 182 28.76 -6.66 6.42
C SER A 182 28.15 -7.76 5.56
N GLN A 183 27.27 -8.54 6.14
CA GLN A 183 26.56 -9.60 5.44
C GLN A 183 25.06 -9.52 5.73
N ALA A 184 24.28 -9.91 4.76
CA ALA A 184 22.83 -10.07 4.89
C ALA A 184 22.39 -11.32 4.12
N GLU A 185 21.23 -11.80 4.45
CA GLU A 185 20.66 -13.00 3.88
C GLU A 185 19.20 -12.77 3.56
N VAL A 186 18.73 -13.33 2.43
CA VAL A 186 17.32 -13.36 2.04
C VAL A 186 17.00 -14.75 1.53
N LYS A 187 15.96 -15.36 2.07
CA LYS A 187 15.42 -16.62 1.60
C LYS A 187 14.33 -16.34 0.56
N ILE A 188 14.46 -16.97 -0.60
CA ILE A 188 13.42 -16.98 -1.64
C ILE A 188 12.75 -18.34 -1.60
N TYR A 189 11.50 -18.35 -1.15
CA TYR A 189 10.67 -19.57 -1.12
C TYR A 189 9.86 -19.68 -2.41
N THR A 190 9.68 -20.89 -2.90
CA THR A 190 8.79 -21.21 -4.03
C THR A 190 7.75 -22.23 -3.59
N PHE A 191 6.54 -22.13 -4.15
CA PHE A 191 5.39 -22.93 -3.75
C PHE A 191 4.94 -23.94 -4.82
N SER A 192 5.69 -24.04 -5.92
CA SER A 192 5.52 -25.06 -6.94
C SER A 192 6.17 -26.37 -6.53
N ASP A 193 5.63 -27.49 -7.01
CA ASP A 193 6.23 -28.81 -6.84
C ASP A 193 7.53 -28.99 -7.66
N GLN A 194 7.76 -28.14 -8.66
CA GLN A 194 9.01 -28.12 -9.41
C GLN A 194 10.07 -27.25 -8.70
N PRO A 195 11.31 -27.70 -8.61
CA PRO A 195 12.39 -26.92 -8.03
C PRO A 195 12.72 -25.70 -8.89
N PRO A 196 12.97 -24.52 -8.30
CA PRO A 196 13.36 -23.36 -9.05
C PRO A 196 14.79 -23.52 -9.60
N HIS A 197 15.03 -23.01 -10.81
CA HIS A 197 16.36 -22.91 -11.38
C HIS A 197 16.80 -21.44 -11.43
N LEU A 198 17.79 -21.06 -10.61
CA LEU A 198 18.28 -19.68 -10.60
C LEU A 198 19.15 -19.43 -11.83
N ASN A 199 18.75 -18.46 -12.66
CA ASN A 199 19.42 -18.06 -13.88
C ASN A 199 20.50 -16.99 -13.61
N THR A 200 20.09 -15.90 -12.95
CA THR A 200 20.98 -14.78 -12.62
C THR A 200 20.64 -14.18 -11.26
N CYS A 201 21.66 -13.63 -10.60
CA CYS A 201 21.48 -12.89 -9.37
C CYS A 201 22.49 -11.73 -9.33
N GLN A 202 21.98 -10.50 -9.25
CA GLN A 202 22.84 -9.30 -9.29
C GLN A 202 22.20 -8.11 -8.58
N VAL A 203 23.06 -7.14 -8.24
CA VAL A 203 22.60 -5.83 -7.74
C VAL A 203 22.07 -5.01 -8.91
N ALA A 204 20.94 -4.36 -8.71
CA ALA A 204 20.26 -3.60 -9.77
C ALA A 204 21.04 -2.35 -10.21
N ASP A 205 21.72 -1.70 -9.27
CA ASP A 205 22.58 -0.55 -9.56
C ASP A 205 24.04 -1.02 -9.68
N GLY A 206 24.57 -0.98 -10.90
CA GLY A 206 25.93 -1.40 -11.22
C GLY A 206 27.02 -0.61 -10.49
N SER A 207 26.72 0.60 -9.98
CA SER A 207 27.67 1.40 -9.19
C SER A 207 28.06 0.72 -7.87
N PHE A 208 27.24 -0.19 -7.36
CA PHE A 208 27.51 -0.95 -6.14
C PHE A 208 28.04 -2.37 -6.41
N ALA A 209 28.07 -2.82 -7.67
CA ALA A 209 28.40 -4.19 -8.03
C ALA A 209 29.82 -4.64 -7.60
N GLU A 210 30.77 -3.72 -7.51
CA GLU A 210 32.12 -4.03 -7.02
C GLU A 210 32.19 -4.25 -5.50
N ARG A 211 31.22 -3.73 -4.75
CA ARG A 211 31.19 -3.74 -3.28
C ARG A 211 30.10 -4.62 -2.70
N ILE A 212 29.08 -4.92 -3.47
CA ILE A 212 27.96 -5.77 -3.04
C ILE A 212 27.92 -6.98 -3.97
N VAL A 213 28.35 -8.11 -3.44
CA VAL A 213 28.37 -9.38 -4.17
C VAL A 213 27.24 -10.26 -3.63
N VAL A 214 26.46 -10.82 -4.54
CA VAL A 214 25.37 -11.72 -4.17
C VAL A 214 25.73 -13.14 -4.61
N LYS A 215 25.77 -14.05 -3.65
CA LYS A 215 25.92 -15.49 -3.85
C LYS A 215 24.58 -16.17 -3.58
N ASN A 216 24.45 -17.40 -3.98
CA ASN A 216 23.25 -18.19 -3.72
C ASN A 216 23.60 -19.61 -3.34
N ARG A 217 22.68 -20.27 -2.66
CA ARG A 217 22.61 -21.71 -2.42
C ARG A 217 21.16 -22.18 -2.35
N PRO A 218 20.85 -23.44 -2.63
CA PRO A 218 19.54 -23.98 -2.38
C PRO A 218 19.17 -23.89 -0.89
N LEU A 219 17.86 -23.79 -0.60
CA LEU A 219 17.34 -23.97 0.76
C LEU A 219 17.56 -25.41 1.23
N THR A 220 17.87 -25.58 2.49
CA THR A 220 17.86 -26.90 3.16
C THR A 220 16.41 -27.32 3.46
N GLN A 221 16.20 -28.60 3.79
CA GLN A 221 14.86 -29.09 4.17
C GLN A 221 14.31 -28.39 5.42
N ASP A 222 15.17 -28.10 6.39
CA ASP A 222 14.78 -27.39 7.61
C ASP A 222 14.35 -25.95 7.29
N GLU A 223 15.09 -25.25 6.41
CA GLU A 223 14.76 -23.90 5.97
C GLU A 223 13.45 -23.85 5.16
N ILE A 224 13.18 -24.86 4.34
CA ILE A 224 11.89 -24.96 3.62
C ILE A 224 10.72 -25.05 4.59
N GLN A 225 10.88 -25.79 5.70
CA GLN A 225 9.83 -25.96 6.71
C GLN A 225 9.54 -24.70 7.53
N GLU A 226 10.43 -23.70 7.50
CA GLU A 226 10.17 -22.42 8.17
C GLU A 226 9.03 -21.64 7.53
N GLU A 227 8.81 -21.82 6.22
CA GLU A 227 7.71 -21.19 5.50
C GLU A 227 6.62 -22.20 5.18
N PRO A 228 5.39 -22.01 5.71
CA PRO A 228 4.28 -22.93 5.45
C PRO A 228 4.03 -23.12 3.95
N GLU A 229 3.95 -24.38 3.52
CA GLU A 229 3.66 -24.79 2.12
C GLU A 229 4.77 -24.50 1.11
N ALA A 230 5.90 -23.94 1.50
CA ALA A 230 7.03 -23.86 0.61
C ALA A 230 7.46 -25.28 0.16
N LYS A 231 7.79 -25.41 -1.12
CA LYS A 231 8.22 -26.66 -1.75
C LYS A 231 9.71 -26.64 -2.07
N GLY A 232 10.29 -25.45 -2.20
CA GLY A 232 11.68 -25.25 -2.53
C GLY A 232 12.09 -23.80 -2.43
N GLY A 233 13.27 -23.48 -2.98
CA GLY A 233 13.78 -22.12 -3.01
C GLY A 233 15.28 -22.05 -2.92
N PHE A 234 15.79 -20.87 -2.68
CA PHE A 234 17.21 -20.58 -2.54
C PHE A 234 17.47 -19.42 -1.59
N VAL A 235 18.66 -19.42 -1.03
CA VAL A 235 19.16 -18.33 -0.18
C VAL A 235 20.02 -17.40 -1.03
N LEU A 236 19.78 -16.09 -0.91
CA LEU A 236 20.66 -15.05 -1.42
C LEU A 236 21.55 -14.58 -0.28
N LEU A 237 22.85 -14.83 -0.41
CA LEU A 237 23.88 -14.37 0.52
C LEU A 237 24.48 -13.08 -0.02
N ILE A 238 24.32 -11.99 0.70
CA ILE A 238 24.69 -10.64 0.27
C ILE A 238 25.94 -10.23 1.06
N ASP A 239 27.08 -10.26 0.40
CA ASP A 239 28.36 -9.82 0.96
C ASP A 239 28.58 -8.34 0.61
N ILE A 240 28.67 -7.48 1.61
CA ILE A 240 28.91 -6.04 1.47
C ILE A 240 30.34 -5.77 1.91
N SER A 241 31.19 -5.42 0.95
CA SER A 241 32.61 -5.11 1.18
C SER A 241 32.81 -3.65 1.65
N PRO A 242 33.89 -3.36 2.37
CA PRO A 242 34.26 -1.99 2.71
C PRO A 242 34.41 -1.09 1.47
N GLY A 243 34.26 0.23 1.66
CA GLY A 243 34.47 1.22 0.59
C GLY A 243 33.18 1.70 -0.09
N LEU A 244 31.99 1.39 0.47
CA LEU A 244 30.76 2.04 0.04
C LEU A 244 30.80 3.56 0.33
N PRO A 245 30.20 4.39 -0.52
CA PRO A 245 30.11 5.82 -0.30
C PRO A 245 29.33 6.13 0.98
N LEU A 246 29.77 7.16 1.72
CA LEU A 246 29.07 7.61 2.92
C LEU A 246 27.68 8.16 2.60
N GLY A 247 26.74 7.89 3.48
CA GLY A 247 25.36 8.35 3.35
C GLY A 247 24.37 7.25 3.05
N LYS A 248 23.23 7.63 2.51
CA LYS A 248 22.14 6.70 2.19
C LYS A 248 22.46 5.90 0.94
N ILE A 249 22.33 4.60 1.03
CA ILE A 249 22.29 3.70 -0.12
C ILE A 249 20.87 3.17 -0.30
N SER A 250 20.44 3.04 -1.56
CA SER A 250 19.14 2.49 -1.92
C SER A 250 19.26 1.84 -3.28
N THR A 251 19.14 0.53 -3.32
CA THR A 251 19.22 -0.29 -4.52
C THR A 251 18.30 -1.50 -4.36
N ALA A 252 18.41 -2.48 -5.23
CA ALA A 252 17.72 -3.75 -5.12
C ALA A 252 18.60 -4.90 -5.60
N ILE A 253 18.30 -6.10 -5.14
CA ILE A 253 18.85 -7.33 -5.69
C ILE A 253 17.80 -7.89 -6.64
N LYS A 254 18.23 -8.21 -7.86
CA LYS A 254 17.41 -8.88 -8.86
C LYS A 254 17.88 -10.33 -8.98
N ALA A 255 16.98 -11.26 -8.70
CA ALA A 255 17.21 -12.69 -8.91
C ALA A 255 16.22 -13.18 -9.97
N SER A 256 16.74 -13.57 -11.15
CA SER A 256 15.94 -14.19 -12.20
C SER A 256 16.06 -15.69 -12.11
N PHE A 257 14.94 -16.39 -12.08
CA PHE A 257 14.87 -17.84 -11.98
C PHE A 257 13.69 -18.37 -12.79
N SER A 258 13.84 -19.61 -13.25
CA SER A 258 12.78 -20.33 -13.97
C SER A 258 12.03 -21.23 -13.00
N LEU A 259 10.70 -21.23 -13.15
CA LEU A 259 9.79 -22.06 -12.39
C LEU A 259 8.62 -22.45 -13.30
N GLU A 260 8.38 -23.76 -13.50
CA GLU A 260 7.29 -24.27 -14.37
C GLU A 260 7.28 -23.65 -15.78
N ASP A 261 8.45 -23.54 -16.42
CA ASP A 261 8.65 -22.93 -17.75
C ASP A 261 8.40 -21.41 -17.82
N GLU A 262 8.14 -20.74 -16.69
CA GLU A 262 8.05 -19.28 -16.60
C GLU A 262 9.34 -18.68 -16.05
N GLU A 263 9.78 -17.58 -16.64
CA GLU A 263 10.88 -16.78 -16.10
C GLU A 263 10.35 -15.73 -15.14
N ILE A 264 10.77 -15.81 -13.88
CA ILE A 264 10.37 -14.93 -12.79
C ILE A 264 11.55 -14.08 -12.37
N THR A 265 11.32 -12.79 -12.13
CA THR A 265 12.31 -11.90 -11.53
C THR A 265 11.84 -11.46 -10.15
N ALA A 266 12.52 -11.95 -9.11
CA ALA A 266 12.36 -11.44 -7.77
C ALA A 266 13.19 -10.15 -7.61
N VAL A 267 12.57 -9.10 -7.08
CA VAL A 267 13.23 -7.83 -6.78
C VAL A 267 13.17 -7.60 -5.28
N VAL A 268 14.32 -7.70 -4.62
CA VAL A 268 14.45 -7.52 -3.18
C VAL A 268 15.09 -6.14 -2.91
N PRO A 269 14.37 -5.19 -2.30
CA PRO A 269 14.93 -3.88 -1.94
C PRO A 269 16.10 -4.03 -0.98
N LEU A 270 17.16 -3.25 -1.21
CA LEU A 270 18.31 -3.14 -0.31
C LEU A 270 18.55 -1.66 -0.01
N ALA A 271 18.45 -1.31 1.26
CA ALA A 271 18.64 0.06 1.71
C ALA A 271 19.46 0.10 3.01
N GLY A 272 20.20 1.18 3.20
CA GLY A 272 20.98 1.36 4.41
C GLY A 272 21.57 2.75 4.52
N ILE A 273 22.26 2.99 5.64
CA ILE A 273 23.04 4.20 5.87
C ILE A 273 24.48 3.78 6.14
N VAL A 274 25.39 4.19 5.26
CA VAL A 274 26.82 3.98 5.41
C VAL A 274 27.40 5.12 6.24
N SER A 275 27.96 4.79 7.39
CA SER A 275 28.58 5.74 8.31
C SER A 275 30.10 5.60 8.26
N GLY A 276 30.78 6.73 8.28
CA GLY A 276 32.24 6.74 8.52
C GLY A 276 32.55 6.48 9.99
N ASP A 277 33.82 6.23 10.28
CA ASP A 277 34.31 6.06 11.65
C ASP A 277 34.25 7.36 12.45
N LEU A 278 34.20 8.49 11.77
CA LEU A 278 34.04 9.82 12.36
C LEU A 278 32.64 10.35 12.14
N MET A 279 32.00 10.83 13.20
CA MET A 279 30.65 11.38 13.13
C MET A 279 30.52 12.60 14.03
N LEU A 280 29.91 13.66 13.48
CA LEU A 280 29.52 14.83 14.24
C LEU A 280 28.09 14.65 14.78
N VAL A 281 27.90 14.96 16.07
CA VAL A 281 26.63 14.85 16.79
C VAL A 281 26.41 16.12 17.62
N GLY A 282 25.20 16.67 17.58
CA GLY A 282 24.83 17.87 18.35
C GLY A 282 23.39 18.27 18.13
N GLN A 283 22.81 19.03 19.05
CA GLN A 283 21.40 19.45 18.99
C GLN A 283 21.04 20.23 17.71
N LYS A 284 22.01 21.01 17.20
CA LYS A 284 21.84 21.84 16.00
C LYS A 284 22.53 21.29 14.78
N TRP A 285 23.09 20.09 14.88
CA TRP A 285 23.75 19.40 13.76
C TRP A 285 22.74 18.61 12.93
N ASP A 286 22.58 19.02 11.69
CA ASP A 286 21.78 18.28 10.71
C ASP A 286 22.67 17.29 9.95
N ARG A 287 22.47 15.99 10.24
CA ARG A 287 23.24 14.90 9.64
C ARG A 287 23.00 14.73 8.14
N ASN A 288 21.81 15.09 7.66
CA ASN A 288 21.45 14.88 6.25
C ASN A 288 22.15 15.92 5.35
N SER A 289 22.28 17.16 5.82
CA SER A 289 22.93 18.25 5.08
C SER A 289 24.37 18.48 5.51
N ASN A 290 24.89 17.74 6.49
CA ASN A 290 26.20 17.98 7.13
C ASN A 290 26.41 19.45 7.53
N ALA A 291 25.36 20.05 8.11
CA ALA A 291 25.35 21.47 8.43
C ALA A 291 24.97 21.73 9.90
N LEU A 292 25.60 22.71 10.50
CA LEU A 292 25.23 23.24 11.81
C LEU A 292 24.25 24.37 11.63
N ARG A 293 22.99 24.17 12.02
CA ARG A 293 21.92 25.16 11.89
C ARG A 293 21.89 26.06 13.14
N LEU A 294 22.50 27.21 13.06
CA LEU A 294 22.57 28.16 14.17
C LEU A 294 21.29 28.97 14.39
N GLY A 295 20.46 29.09 13.34
CA GLY A 295 19.28 29.95 13.37
C GLY A 295 19.66 31.45 13.36
N THR A 296 18.79 32.27 13.91
CA THR A 296 19.07 33.70 14.09
C THR A 296 19.96 33.91 15.32
N VAL A 297 21.10 34.53 15.15
CA VAL A 297 22.07 34.83 16.20
C VAL A 297 22.06 36.32 16.49
N SER A 298 21.94 36.69 17.76
CA SER A 298 22.02 38.09 18.19
C SER A 298 23.47 38.59 18.07
N ALA A 299 23.67 39.74 17.43
CA ALA A 299 24.98 40.38 17.33
C ALA A 299 25.55 40.84 18.68
N GLN A 300 24.70 41.06 19.68
CA GLN A 300 25.12 41.52 21.01
C GLN A 300 25.51 40.41 21.93
N THR A 301 24.79 39.28 21.91
CA THR A 301 24.97 38.19 22.86
C THR A 301 25.71 36.98 22.27
N GLY A 302 25.75 36.89 20.95
CA GLY A 302 26.32 35.76 20.24
C GLY A 302 25.53 34.45 20.51
N LEU A 303 26.14 33.35 20.15
CA LEU A 303 25.64 31.99 20.41
C LEU A 303 26.77 31.04 20.62
N THR A 304 26.73 30.28 21.73
CA THR A 304 27.66 29.17 21.95
C THR A 304 26.90 27.86 21.82
N THR A 305 27.42 26.93 21.07
CA THR A 305 26.85 25.58 20.92
C THR A 305 27.96 24.53 20.93
N LYS A 306 27.65 23.31 21.37
CA LYS A 306 28.58 22.19 21.39
C LYS A 306 28.21 21.18 20.32
N ILE A 307 29.23 20.67 19.62
CA ILE A 307 29.15 19.55 18.72
C ILE A 307 30.15 18.53 19.23
N PHE A 308 29.74 17.26 19.20
CA PHE A 308 30.61 16.16 19.60
C PHE A 308 31.12 15.47 18.33
N LEU A 309 32.44 15.32 18.23
CA LEU A 309 33.05 14.43 17.27
C LEU A 309 33.20 13.06 17.93
N THR A 310 32.46 12.09 17.44
CA THR A 310 32.60 10.69 17.85
C THR A 310 33.48 9.93 16.86
N ALA A 311 34.45 9.20 17.36
CA ALA A 311 35.27 8.30 16.60
C ALA A 311 34.97 6.85 16.99
N LYS A 312 34.81 5.98 15.99
CA LYS A 312 34.57 4.53 16.15
C LYS A 312 35.65 3.76 15.42
N GLY A 313 35.66 2.44 15.55
CA GLY A 313 36.57 1.57 14.85
C GLY A 313 37.96 1.46 15.49
N GLU A 314 38.89 0.80 14.77
CA GLU A 314 40.24 0.45 15.22
C GLU A 314 41.11 1.68 15.50
N PHE A 315 40.90 2.77 14.76
CA PHE A 315 41.75 3.98 14.85
C PHE A 315 41.15 5.06 15.78
N ARG A 316 40.09 4.78 16.50
CA ARG A 316 39.39 5.78 17.36
C ARG A 316 40.30 6.51 18.33
N ASP A 317 41.29 5.79 18.90
CA ASP A 317 42.22 6.35 19.90
C ASP A 317 43.38 7.14 19.26
N LYS A 318 43.48 7.11 17.92
CA LYS A 318 44.48 7.83 17.14
C LYS A 318 43.99 9.12 16.51
N VAL A 319 42.69 9.42 16.66
CA VAL A 319 42.06 10.61 16.08
C VAL A 319 42.53 11.86 16.81
N GLN A 320 43.17 12.78 16.10
CA GLN A 320 43.64 14.09 16.58
C GLN A 320 42.96 15.18 15.75
N PRO A 321 41.82 15.69 16.18
CA PRO A 321 41.13 16.75 15.45
C PRO A 321 41.89 18.06 15.56
N ARG A 322 42.02 18.80 14.43
CA ARG A 322 42.56 20.15 14.39
C ARG A 322 41.69 21.07 13.57
N VAL A 323 41.60 22.32 13.97
CA VAL A 323 40.94 23.35 13.15
C VAL A 323 41.93 23.78 12.07
N VAL A 324 41.50 23.68 10.81
CA VAL A 324 42.35 24.07 9.66
C VAL A 324 41.96 25.46 9.18
N GLU A 325 40.64 25.74 9.14
CA GLU A 325 40.09 27.00 8.64
C GLU A 325 38.74 27.27 9.31
N ILE A 326 38.44 28.55 9.49
CA ILE A 326 37.13 28.99 10.02
C ILE A 326 36.62 30.12 9.12
N VAL A 327 35.48 29.90 8.53
CA VAL A 327 34.77 30.87 7.66
C VAL A 327 33.30 30.90 8.07
N PRO A 328 32.63 32.06 8.19
CA PRO A 328 33.15 33.41 8.07
C PRO A 328 33.95 33.89 9.31
N GLU A 329 34.61 35.04 9.18
CA GLU A 329 35.21 35.73 10.33
C GLU A 329 34.16 35.99 11.43
N GLY A 330 34.57 35.88 12.68
CA GLY A 330 33.68 36.06 13.83
C GLY A 330 33.21 34.76 14.47
N LEU A 331 33.49 33.62 13.87
CA LEU A 331 33.33 32.30 14.51
C LEU A 331 34.58 31.93 15.31
N THR A 332 34.39 31.28 16.45
CA THR A 332 35.48 30.70 17.24
C THR A 332 35.17 29.22 17.49
N VAL A 333 36.14 28.36 17.21
CA VAL A 333 36.03 26.93 17.47
C VAL A 333 37.06 26.55 18.52
N LYS A 334 36.62 25.93 19.61
CA LYS A 334 37.51 25.34 20.64
C LYS A 334 37.31 23.83 20.62
N ILE A 335 38.38 23.10 20.58
CA ILE A 335 38.40 21.64 20.70
C ILE A 335 38.70 21.30 22.14
N ASP A 336 37.75 20.69 22.82
CA ASP A 336 37.94 20.15 24.18
C ASP A 336 38.71 18.79 24.08
N PRO A 337 39.50 18.42 25.12
CA PRO A 337 40.15 17.13 25.13
C PRO A 337 39.18 15.96 24.97
N PRO A 338 39.59 14.83 24.39
CA PRO A 338 38.75 13.67 24.26
C PRO A 338 38.31 13.15 25.63
N SER A 339 36.99 12.90 25.77
CA SER A 339 36.45 12.22 26.95
C SER A 339 35.95 10.85 26.53
N GLN A 340 36.27 9.81 27.29
CA GLN A 340 35.65 8.50 27.10
C GLN A 340 34.19 8.60 27.57
N ILE A 341 33.25 8.49 26.62
CA ILE A 341 31.85 8.26 26.97
C ILE A 341 31.75 6.76 27.22
N GLY A 342 31.56 6.38 28.46
CA GLY A 342 31.37 4.99 28.85
C GLY A 342 30.23 4.37 28.05
N GLY A 343 30.48 3.19 27.44
CA GLY A 343 29.52 2.38 26.72
C GLY A 343 28.58 1.66 27.67
#